data_f7bdfcb27192d3559fd532c2572be387
#
_entry.id   f7bdfcb27192d3559fd532c2572be387
#
_cell.length_a   1.000
_cell.length_b   1.000
_cell.length_c   1.000
_cell.angle_alpha   90.00
_cell.angle_beta   90.00
_cell.angle_gamma   90.00
#
_symmetry.space_group_name_H-M   'P 1'
#
loop_
_entity.id
_entity.type
_entity.pdbx_description
1 polymer ?
#
loop_
_entity_poly.entity_id
_entity_poly.type
_entity_poly.pdbx_seq_one_letter_code
_entity_poly.pdbx_strand_id
1 'polypeptide(L)'
;GLTSDQTVLYIETAHQQKSVAQRSVETTLAQVQLAQSIYDQTILQQKQGVASLTDVLLADNALRETQQGHVSALIDYLKADLDHKKATGNLFIK
;
A
#
# COMPACT_ATOMS: atom_id res chain seq x y z
N GLY A 1 0.52 32.81 18.35
CA GLY A 1 1.19 31.59 18.03
C GLY A 1 0.29 30.37 18.11
N LEU A 2 0.81 29.23 17.75
CA LEU A 2 0.07 27.99 17.85
C LEU A 2 -0.10 27.58 19.32
N THR A 3 -1.30 27.15 19.66
CA THR A 3 -1.55 26.62 21.00
C THR A 3 -0.98 25.22 21.12
N SER A 4 -0.79 24.74 22.35
CA SER A 4 -0.36 23.38 22.60
C SER A 4 -1.32 22.36 21.96
N ASP A 5 -2.62 22.64 22.02
CA ASP A 5 -3.64 21.76 21.46
C ASP A 5 -3.50 21.61 19.95
N GLN A 6 -3.21 22.70 19.24
CA GLN A 6 -3.02 22.65 17.78
C GLN A 6 -1.78 21.85 17.40
N THR A 7 -0.71 21.98 18.18
CA THR A 7 0.52 21.20 17.95
C THR A 7 0.27 19.71 18.18
N VAL A 8 -0.44 19.36 19.24
CA VAL A 8 -0.78 17.98 19.56
C VAL A 8 -1.65 17.39 18.45
N LEU A 9 -2.67 18.13 17.97
CA LEU A 9 -3.52 17.67 16.87
C LEU A 9 -2.74 17.42 15.61
N TYR A 10 -1.79 18.29 15.29
CA TYR A 10 -0.96 18.11 14.09
C TYR A 10 -0.14 16.82 14.18
N ILE A 11 0.49 16.57 15.30
CA ILE A 11 1.29 15.36 15.52
C ILE A 11 0.41 14.10 15.48
N GLU A 12 -0.75 14.14 16.14
CA GLU A 12 -1.69 13.01 16.12
C GLU A 12 -2.19 12.71 14.73
N THR A 13 -2.53 13.73 13.94
CA THR A 13 -2.98 13.57 12.56
C THR A 13 -1.89 12.92 11.71
N ALA A 14 -0.64 13.37 11.84
CA ALA A 14 0.49 12.79 11.11
C ALA A 14 0.70 11.33 11.51
N HIS A 15 0.58 11.01 12.80
CA HIS A 15 0.72 9.66 13.30
C HIS A 15 -0.40 8.74 12.77
N GLN A 16 -1.64 9.23 12.75
CA GLN A 16 -2.78 8.47 12.21
C GLN A 16 -2.61 8.20 10.71
N GLN A 17 -2.16 9.20 9.96
CA GLN A 17 -1.90 9.03 8.52
C GLN A 17 -0.85 7.95 8.27
N LYS A 18 0.21 7.93 9.08
CA LYS A 18 1.25 6.91 8.99
C LYS A 18 0.69 5.53 9.30
N SER A 19 -0.13 5.41 10.33
CA SER A 19 -0.75 4.14 10.73
C SER A 19 -1.68 3.61 9.64
N VAL A 20 -2.51 4.47 9.05
CA VAL A 20 -3.41 4.09 7.94
C VAL A 20 -2.59 3.66 6.73
N ALA A 21 -1.54 4.40 6.39
CA ALA A 21 -0.67 4.06 5.27
C ALA A 21 0.03 2.72 5.50
N GLN A 22 0.46 2.43 6.72
CA GLN A 22 1.07 1.15 7.07
C GLN A 22 0.09 -0.01 6.87
N ARG A 23 -1.16 0.15 7.29
CA ARG A 23 -2.21 -0.85 7.04
C ARG A 23 -2.45 -1.07 5.56
N SER A 24 -2.45 0.01 4.78
CA SER A 24 -2.61 -0.05 3.35
C SER A 24 -1.49 -0.86 2.69
N VAL A 25 -0.24 -0.68 3.14
CA VAL A 25 0.90 -1.47 2.67
C VAL A 25 0.67 -2.96 2.95
N GLU A 26 0.26 -3.30 4.16
CA GLU A 26 0.01 -4.69 4.55
C GLU A 26 -1.13 -5.31 3.74
N THR A 27 -2.24 -4.58 3.59
CA THR A 27 -3.41 -5.03 2.84
C THR A 27 -3.08 -5.24 1.37
N THR A 28 -2.39 -4.27 0.75
CA THR A 28 -2.02 -4.38 -0.67
C THR A 28 -1.01 -5.49 -0.90
N LEU A 29 -0.09 -5.73 0.04
CA LEU A 29 0.82 -6.86 -0.06
C LEU A 29 0.05 -8.19 -0.07
N ALA A 30 -0.93 -8.34 0.82
CA ALA A 30 -1.78 -9.53 0.85
C ALA A 30 -2.53 -9.71 -0.47
N GLN A 31 -3.01 -8.61 -1.07
CA GLN A 31 -3.68 -8.64 -2.37
C GLN A 31 -2.75 -9.09 -3.48
N VAL A 32 -1.50 -8.62 -3.48
CA VAL A 32 -0.49 -9.06 -4.46
C VAL A 32 -0.23 -10.56 -4.31
N GLN A 33 -0.08 -11.05 -3.08
CA GLN A 33 0.18 -12.46 -2.84
C GLN A 33 -0.99 -13.33 -3.30
N LEU A 34 -2.22 -12.89 -3.06
CA LEU A 34 -3.40 -13.61 -3.52
C LEU A 34 -3.48 -13.62 -5.05
N ALA A 35 -3.27 -12.47 -5.69
CA ALA A 35 -3.31 -12.36 -7.14
C ALA A 35 -2.20 -13.19 -7.79
N GLN A 36 -1.03 -13.27 -7.17
CA GLN A 36 0.06 -14.12 -7.64
C GLN A 36 -0.33 -15.59 -7.59
N SER A 37 -0.95 -16.02 -6.50
CA SER A 37 -1.43 -17.40 -6.37
C SER A 37 -2.47 -17.75 -7.44
N ILE A 38 -3.40 -16.84 -7.70
CA ILE A 38 -4.44 -17.03 -8.71
C ILE A 38 -3.80 -17.11 -10.09
N TYR A 39 -2.84 -16.24 -10.37
CA TYR A 39 -2.11 -16.26 -11.65
C TYR A 39 -1.40 -17.60 -11.86
N ASP A 40 -0.68 -18.07 -10.84
CA ASP A 40 0.07 -19.33 -10.91
C ASP A 40 -0.87 -20.51 -11.15
N GLN A 41 -2.01 -20.55 -10.45
CA GLN A 41 -3.03 -21.59 -10.67
C GLN A 41 -3.62 -21.53 -12.07
N THR A 42 -3.87 -20.32 -12.58
CA THR A 42 -4.45 -20.13 -13.90
C THR A 42 -3.49 -20.61 -14.99
N ILE A 43 -2.19 -20.33 -14.83
CA ILE A 43 -1.16 -20.84 -15.75
C ILE A 43 -1.17 -22.36 -15.75
N LEU A 44 -1.23 -22.98 -14.58
CA LEU A 44 -1.26 -24.44 -14.48
C LEU A 44 -2.51 -25.01 -15.14
N GLN A 45 -3.67 -24.39 -14.88
CA GLN A 45 -4.93 -24.80 -15.50
C GLN A 45 -4.91 -24.66 -17.02
N GLN A 46 -4.25 -23.61 -17.53
CA GLN A 46 -4.09 -23.46 -18.98
C GLN A 46 -3.27 -24.60 -19.57
N LYS A 47 -2.19 -25.00 -18.92
CA LYS A 47 -1.35 -26.12 -19.35
C LYS A 47 -2.13 -27.41 -19.37
N GLN A 48 -3.10 -27.56 -18.48
CA GLN A 48 -3.96 -28.75 -18.40
C GLN A 48 -5.18 -28.67 -19.33
N GLY A 49 -5.34 -27.55 -20.04
CA GLY A 49 -6.46 -27.36 -20.96
C GLY A 49 -7.78 -26.96 -20.26
N VAL A 50 -7.74 -26.62 -18.98
CA VAL A 50 -8.93 -26.24 -18.20
C VAL A 50 -9.22 -24.76 -18.29
N ALA A 51 -8.19 -23.92 -18.40
CA ALA A 51 -8.34 -22.47 -18.53
C ALA A 51 -7.90 -22.01 -19.92
N SER A 52 -8.51 -20.91 -20.38
CA SER A 52 -8.20 -20.31 -21.68
C SER A 52 -7.07 -19.29 -21.55
N LEU A 53 -6.54 -18.85 -22.71
CA LEU A 53 -5.58 -17.74 -22.73
C LEU A 53 -6.20 -16.46 -22.19
N THR A 54 -7.49 -16.23 -22.45
CA THR A 54 -8.19 -15.07 -21.90
C THR A 54 -8.17 -15.08 -20.38
N ASP A 55 -8.37 -16.25 -19.76
CA ASP A 55 -8.31 -16.39 -18.30
C ASP A 55 -6.93 -16.01 -17.76
N VAL A 56 -5.86 -16.41 -18.45
CA VAL A 56 -4.48 -16.06 -18.09
C VAL A 56 -4.27 -14.55 -18.19
N LEU A 57 -4.75 -13.92 -19.26
CA LEU A 57 -4.62 -12.48 -19.46
C LEU A 57 -5.37 -11.69 -18.37
N LEU A 58 -6.56 -12.15 -17.99
CA LEU A 58 -7.31 -11.53 -16.90
C LEU A 58 -6.57 -11.64 -15.56
N ALA A 59 -6.00 -12.81 -15.28
CA ALA A 59 -5.23 -13.02 -14.06
C ALA A 59 -3.96 -12.18 -14.06
N ASP A 60 -3.29 -12.03 -15.20
CA ASP A 60 -2.11 -11.17 -15.35
C ASP A 60 -2.45 -9.71 -15.08
N ASN A 61 -3.56 -9.22 -15.67
CA ASN A 61 -4.00 -7.85 -15.45
C ASN A 61 -4.34 -7.60 -14.00
N ALA A 62 -5.04 -8.53 -13.35
CA ALA A 62 -5.36 -8.42 -11.93
C ALA A 62 -4.10 -8.36 -11.07
N LEU A 63 -3.10 -9.18 -11.37
CA LEU A 63 -1.83 -9.16 -10.66
C LEU A 63 -1.14 -7.81 -10.81
N ARG A 64 -1.08 -7.26 -12.02
CA ARG A 64 -0.46 -5.96 -12.28
C ARG A 64 -1.18 -4.83 -11.54
N GLU A 65 -2.51 -4.86 -11.51
CA GLU A 65 -3.30 -3.88 -10.77
C GLU A 65 -2.97 -3.91 -9.27
N THR A 66 -2.87 -5.10 -8.68
CA THR A 66 -2.52 -5.23 -7.27
C THR A 66 -1.09 -4.78 -7.00
N GLN A 67 -0.16 -5.05 -7.91
CA GLN A 67 1.23 -4.58 -7.80
C GLN A 67 1.29 -3.05 -7.84
N GLN A 68 0.54 -2.41 -8.74
CA GLN A 68 0.48 -0.96 -8.82
C GLN A 68 -0.14 -0.35 -7.54
N GLY A 69 -1.19 -0.99 -7.02
CA GLY A 69 -1.81 -0.56 -5.77
C GLY A 69 -0.84 -0.66 -4.60
N HIS A 70 -0.03 -1.72 -4.57
CA HIS A 70 0.97 -1.89 -3.53
C HIS A 70 2.07 -0.84 -3.61
N VAL A 71 2.55 -0.53 -4.83
CA VAL A 71 3.54 0.53 -5.04
C VAL A 71 2.99 1.88 -4.58
N SER A 72 1.74 2.18 -4.93
CA SER A 72 1.08 3.41 -4.48
C SER A 72 1.01 3.49 -2.95
N ALA A 73 0.67 2.37 -2.31
CA ALA A 73 0.60 2.29 -0.85
C ALA A 73 1.98 2.51 -0.21
N LEU A 74 3.03 1.97 -0.82
CA LEU A 74 4.41 2.18 -0.34
C LEU A 74 4.80 3.65 -0.44
N ILE A 75 4.46 4.30 -1.56
CA ILE A 75 4.74 5.73 -1.75
C ILE A 75 3.98 6.55 -0.72
N ASP A 76 2.71 6.25 -0.50
CA ASP A 76 1.89 6.94 0.51
C ASP A 76 2.46 6.76 1.91
N TYR A 77 2.94 5.56 2.23
CA TYR A 77 3.58 5.29 3.50
C TYR A 77 4.85 6.12 3.69
N LEU A 78 5.68 6.19 2.65
CA LEU A 78 6.91 6.98 2.70
C LEU A 78 6.59 8.46 2.89
N LYS A 79 5.57 8.98 2.21
CA LYS A 79 5.13 10.38 2.38
C LYS A 79 4.64 10.62 3.80
N ALA A 80 3.83 9.71 4.34
CA ALA A 80 3.32 9.84 5.70
C ALA A 80 4.44 9.76 6.73
N ASP A 81 5.44 8.90 6.50
CA ASP A 81 6.60 8.78 7.38
C ASP A 81 7.42 10.08 7.37
N LEU A 82 7.65 10.66 6.20
CA LEU A 82 8.36 11.93 6.08
C LEU A 82 7.59 13.06 6.77
N ASP A 83 6.28 13.11 6.59
CA ASP A 83 5.45 14.13 7.24
C ASP A 83 5.47 13.97 8.76
N HIS A 84 5.45 12.73 9.24
CA HIS A 84 5.55 12.45 10.68
C HIS A 84 6.90 12.90 11.22
N LYS A 85 7.97 12.62 10.52
CA LYS A 85 9.32 13.04 10.90
C LYS A 85 9.45 14.57 10.91
N LYS A 86 8.86 15.25 9.92
CA LYS A 86 8.82 16.71 9.89
C LYS A 86 8.07 17.27 11.08
N ALA A 87 6.92 16.69 11.40
CA ALA A 87 6.10 17.16 12.52
C ALA A 87 6.84 17.05 13.83
N THR A 88 7.53 15.91 14.08
CA THR A 88 8.31 15.72 15.30
C THR A 88 9.62 16.48 15.27
N GLY A 89 10.29 16.53 14.11
CA GLY A 89 11.56 17.23 13.96
C GLY A 89 11.45 18.73 14.17
N ASN A 90 10.35 19.35 13.73
CA ASN A 90 10.13 20.79 13.90
C ASN A 90 10.01 21.23 15.35
N LEU A 91 9.81 20.30 16.28
CA LEU A 91 9.81 20.60 17.71
C LEU A 91 11.22 20.79 18.27
N PHE A 92 12.24 20.24 17.62
CA PHE A 92 13.61 20.23 18.08
C PHE A 92 14.55 21.10 17.26
N ILE A 93 14.19 21.40 16.03
CA ILE A 93 15.01 22.15 15.08
C ILE A 93 14.48 23.57 14.98
N LYS A 94 15.37 24.50 15.10
CA LYS A 94 15.03 25.92 14.91
C LYS A 94 15.80 26.54 13.80
#